data_fd546a3cf672de8283f6f8e974e143c2
#
_entry.id   fd546a3cf672de8283f6f8e974e143c2
#
_cell.length_a   1.000
_cell.length_b   1.000
_cell.length_c   1.000
_cell.angle_alpha   90.00
_cell.angle_beta   90.00
_cell.angle_gamma   90.00
#
_symmetry.space_group_name_H-M   'P 1'
#
loop_
_entity.id
_entity.type
_entity.pdbx_description
1 polymer ?
#
loop_
_entity_poly.entity_id
_entity_poly.type
_entity_poly.pdbx_seq_one_letter_code
_entity_poly.pdbx_strand_id
1 'polypeptide(L)'
;ETTQPAEDREAGEPLEAGQPILQLKNIQYRHQFNNSVLPELKNVDFSLYPGEVVAITGIRENGLETLEQLLSGFAVPSSGSILFRGNVISGLSIRELRARRIAYIPTERLLRGASLDSSVAENMILLNYRDFHGWGRLKKEEIEHFTGNLKQLFNIKASPKDRLAGLSGGNIQKVIISREIINSPELLIFSEPSWGLDLAGRNFVLQKIEELKSHGSAVLIITSDIEEALESADRIVVMYRGTVNGIVNTHQVNKSEIGRLMLGVESYA
;
A
#
# COMPACT_ATOMS: atom_id res chain seq x y z
N GLU A 1 -20.86 -33.31 -6.07
CA GLU A 1 -19.38 -33.27 -5.96
C GLU A 1 -18.98 -31.89 -5.55
N THR A 2 -18.51 -31.80 -4.33
CA THR A 2 -18.12 -30.61 -3.59
C THR A 2 -16.92 -29.97 -4.30
N THR A 3 -17.12 -28.78 -4.86
CA THR A 3 -16.03 -27.88 -5.29
C THR A 3 -15.24 -27.46 -4.07
N GLN A 4 -14.01 -27.94 -3.96
CA GLN A 4 -13.03 -27.45 -3.00
C GLN A 4 -12.87 -25.93 -3.17
N PRO A 5 -12.83 -25.15 -2.09
CA PRO A 5 -12.43 -23.74 -2.15
C PRO A 5 -11.01 -23.64 -2.68
N ALA A 6 -10.74 -22.56 -3.42
CA ALA A 6 -9.45 -22.24 -4.00
C ALA A 6 -8.32 -22.54 -3.01
N GLU A 7 -7.41 -23.38 -3.49
CA GLU A 7 -6.24 -23.86 -2.76
C GLU A 7 -5.57 -22.75 -1.96
N ASP A 8 -5.26 -23.10 -0.73
CA ASP A 8 -4.51 -22.37 0.27
C ASP A 8 -3.48 -21.43 -0.37
N ARG A 9 -3.76 -20.16 -0.32
CA ARG A 9 -2.71 -19.14 -0.35
C ARG A 9 -1.96 -19.37 0.95
N GLU A 10 -0.87 -20.11 0.88
CA GLU A 10 -0.06 -20.49 2.02
C GLU A 10 0.22 -19.25 2.86
N ALA A 11 -0.44 -19.14 3.99
CA ALA A 11 0.02 -18.26 5.04
C ALA A 11 1.44 -18.75 5.38
N GLY A 12 2.43 -17.91 5.08
CA GLY A 12 3.82 -18.28 5.36
C GLY A 12 3.96 -18.64 6.84
N GLU A 13 4.96 -19.47 7.16
CA GLU A 13 5.25 -19.83 8.56
C GLU A 13 5.28 -18.58 9.45
N PRO A 14 4.81 -18.65 10.69
CA PRO A 14 4.86 -17.53 11.62
C PRO A 14 6.27 -16.95 11.69
N LEU A 15 6.40 -15.61 11.61
CA LEU A 15 7.69 -14.97 11.82
C LEU A 15 8.11 -15.13 13.28
N GLU A 16 9.39 -15.37 13.51
CA GLU A 16 9.95 -15.34 14.87
C GLU A 16 9.81 -13.93 15.48
N ALA A 17 9.65 -13.85 16.77
CA ALA A 17 9.52 -12.58 17.47
C ALA A 17 10.73 -11.67 17.17
N GLY A 18 10.44 -10.44 16.72
CA GLY A 18 11.47 -9.47 16.35
C GLY A 18 12.00 -9.56 14.92
N GLN A 19 11.50 -10.49 14.08
CA GLN A 19 11.87 -10.52 12.67
C GLN A 19 11.04 -9.49 11.86
N PRO A 20 11.67 -8.66 11.01
CA PRO A 20 10.96 -7.74 10.15
C PRO A 20 10.20 -8.48 9.05
N ILE A 21 8.99 -8.02 8.76
CA ILE A 21 8.20 -8.52 7.64
C ILE A 21 8.67 -7.92 6.31
N LEU A 22 9.07 -6.64 6.32
CA LEU A 22 9.66 -5.95 5.17
C LEU A 22 10.99 -5.33 5.59
N GLN A 23 12.00 -5.51 4.76
CA GLN A 23 13.32 -4.90 5.00
C GLN A 23 13.89 -4.37 3.70
N LEU A 24 14.31 -3.13 3.70
CA LEU A 24 15.12 -2.52 2.65
C LEU A 24 16.57 -2.53 3.12
N LYS A 25 17.47 -3.07 2.29
CA LYS A 25 18.90 -3.17 2.57
C LYS A 25 19.71 -2.46 1.49
N ASN A 26 20.34 -1.35 1.82
CA ASN A 26 21.23 -0.58 0.94
C ASN A 26 20.61 -0.28 -0.43
N ILE A 27 19.30 0.06 -0.45
CA ILE A 27 18.60 0.31 -1.70
C ILE A 27 19.20 1.53 -2.38
N GLN A 28 19.63 1.32 -3.62
CA GLN A 28 20.05 2.38 -4.52
C GLN A 28 19.22 2.33 -5.80
N TYR A 29 18.88 3.48 -6.30
CA TYR A 29 18.30 3.64 -7.63
C TYR A 29 19.00 4.75 -8.37
N ARG A 30 19.56 4.43 -9.54
CA ARG A 30 20.23 5.38 -10.44
C ARG A 30 19.55 5.34 -11.80
N HIS A 31 19.52 6.44 -12.47
CA HIS A 31 19.06 6.49 -13.85
C HIS A 31 19.92 5.59 -14.74
N GLN A 32 19.30 4.63 -15.40
CA GLN A 32 19.99 3.81 -16.41
C GLN A 32 20.12 4.56 -17.75
N PHE A 33 19.26 5.56 -17.99
CA PHE A 33 19.25 6.41 -19.18
C PHE A 33 18.88 7.83 -18.77
N ASN A 34 19.41 8.84 -19.51
CA ASN A 34 19.18 10.28 -19.26
C ASN A 34 17.69 10.73 -19.30
N ASN A 35 16.75 9.84 -19.58
CA ASN A 35 15.31 10.12 -19.68
C ASN A 35 14.50 9.60 -18.48
N SER A 36 15.12 9.07 -17.43
CA SER A 36 14.36 8.68 -16.25
C SER A 36 13.96 9.94 -15.46
N VAL A 37 12.67 10.07 -15.17
CA VAL A 37 12.10 11.21 -14.43
C VAL A 37 12.16 10.97 -12.91
N LEU A 38 12.42 9.72 -12.49
CA LEU A 38 12.41 9.35 -11.08
C LEU A 38 13.65 9.84 -10.35
N PRO A 39 13.52 10.44 -9.15
CA PRO A 39 14.64 10.81 -8.30
C PRO A 39 15.55 9.62 -7.95
N GLU A 40 16.85 9.84 -7.83
CA GLU A 40 17.77 8.81 -7.36
C GLU A 40 17.58 8.49 -5.88
N LEU A 41 17.84 7.22 -5.52
CA LEU A 41 17.94 6.77 -4.13
C LEU A 41 19.36 6.33 -3.80
N LYS A 42 19.79 6.60 -2.56
CA LYS A 42 21.14 6.35 -2.08
C LYS A 42 21.09 5.68 -0.71
N ASN A 43 21.46 4.41 -0.64
CA ASN A 43 21.57 3.64 0.60
C ASN A 43 20.33 3.79 1.51
N VAL A 44 19.16 3.51 0.96
CA VAL A 44 17.92 3.53 1.77
C VAL A 44 17.83 2.23 2.55
N ASP A 45 17.81 2.35 3.87
CA ASP A 45 17.74 1.24 4.82
C ASP A 45 16.64 1.50 5.84
N PHE A 46 15.70 0.58 5.96
CA PHE A 46 14.78 0.51 7.10
C PHE A 46 14.09 -0.86 7.17
N SER A 47 13.42 -1.11 8.30
CA SER A 47 12.65 -2.32 8.55
C SER A 47 11.25 -1.99 9.05
N LEU A 48 10.27 -2.82 8.69
CA LEU A 48 8.89 -2.77 9.13
C LEU A 48 8.54 -4.14 9.74
N TYR A 49 7.81 -4.12 10.86
CA TYR A 49 7.49 -5.32 11.61
C TYR A 49 5.99 -5.67 11.50
N PRO A 50 5.60 -6.96 11.76
CA PRO A 50 4.19 -7.34 11.80
C PRO A 50 3.42 -6.51 12.84
N GLY A 51 2.20 -6.07 12.49
CA GLY A 51 1.37 -5.24 13.36
C GLY A 51 1.92 -3.82 13.59
N GLU A 52 2.81 -3.36 12.73
CA GLU A 52 3.36 -2.00 12.79
C GLU A 52 2.87 -1.18 11.61
N VAL A 53 2.67 0.12 11.84
CA VAL A 53 2.48 1.12 10.79
C VAL A 53 3.71 2.02 10.72
N VAL A 54 4.38 2.03 9.58
CA VAL A 54 5.49 2.96 9.31
C VAL A 54 5.07 3.91 8.20
N ALA A 55 5.23 5.22 8.42
CA ALA A 55 5.09 6.21 7.38
C ALA A 55 6.46 6.61 6.83
N ILE A 56 6.59 6.65 5.52
CA ILE A 56 7.72 7.28 4.84
C ILE A 56 7.25 8.65 4.37
N THR A 57 7.91 9.69 4.83
CA THR A 57 7.56 11.06 4.47
C THR A 57 8.76 11.84 3.93
N GLY A 58 8.47 12.87 3.17
CA GLY A 58 9.48 13.72 2.55
C GLY A 58 8.86 14.63 1.51
N ILE A 59 9.66 15.52 0.95
CA ILE A 59 9.26 16.24 -0.26
C ILE A 59 9.21 15.21 -1.41
N ARG A 60 8.21 15.26 -2.24
CA ARG A 60 7.93 14.25 -3.28
C ARG A 60 9.14 13.97 -4.17
N GLU A 61 9.84 15.02 -4.56
CA GLU A 61 11.04 14.99 -5.39
C GLU A 61 12.26 14.40 -4.65
N ASN A 62 12.14 14.15 -3.37
CA ASN A 62 13.20 13.54 -2.55
C ASN A 62 13.22 12.00 -2.61
N GLY A 63 12.50 11.39 -3.55
CA GLY A 63 12.57 9.96 -3.81
C GLY A 63 11.37 9.13 -3.33
N LEU A 64 10.29 9.76 -2.83
CA LEU A 64 9.08 9.05 -2.40
C LEU A 64 8.46 8.25 -3.57
N GLU A 65 8.35 8.89 -4.75
CA GLU A 65 7.81 8.23 -5.94
C GLU A 65 8.69 7.06 -6.40
N THR A 66 10.01 7.22 -6.37
CA THR A 66 10.95 6.15 -6.71
C THR A 66 10.78 4.96 -5.78
N LEU A 67 10.66 5.24 -4.48
CA LEU A 67 10.47 4.20 -3.47
C LEU A 67 9.13 3.48 -3.65
N GLU A 68 8.05 4.22 -3.94
CA GLU A 68 6.75 3.65 -4.28
C GLU A 68 6.86 2.68 -5.46
N GLN A 69 7.55 3.08 -6.53
CA GLN A 69 7.70 2.24 -7.73
C GLN A 69 8.55 0.99 -7.50
N LEU A 70 9.60 1.09 -6.68
CA LEU A 70 10.41 -0.08 -6.30
C LEU A 70 9.63 -1.08 -5.45
N LEU A 71 8.88 -0.60 -4.47
CA LEU A 71 8.09 -1.42 -3.55
C LEU A 71 6.88 -2.08 -4.22
N SER A 72 6.30 -1.43 -5.22
CA SER A 72 5.16 -1.95 -5.98
C SER A 72 5.55 -2.85 -7.16
N GLY A 73 6.86 -3.00 -7.46
CA GLY A 73 7.35 -3.83 -8.57
C GLY A 73 7.29 -3.17 -9.94
N PHE A 74 7.05 -1.85 -10.02
CA PHE A 74 7.13 -1.09 -11.28
C PHE A 74 8.56 -0.71 -11.67
N ALA A 75 9.48 -0.69 -10.70
CA ALA A 75 10.89 -0.46 -10.93
C ALA A 75 11.73 -1.48 -10.16
N VAL A 76 13.00 -1.63 -10.56
CA VAL A 76 13.97 -2.52 -9.92
C VAL A 76 15.11 -1.68 -9.36
N PRO A 77 15.56 -1.91 -8.12
CA PRO A 77 16.70 -1.17 -7.57
C PRO A 77 17.97 -1.45 -8.37
N SER A 78 18.83 -0.45 -8.52
CA SER A 78 20.14 -0.58 -9.19
C SER A 78 21.11 -1.43 -8.36
N SER A 79 20.97 -1.40 -7.04
CA SER A 79 21.66 -2.26 -6.08
C SER A 79 20.91 -2.30 -4.76
N GLY A 80 21.29 -3.22 -3.87
CA GLY A 80 20.59 -3.50 -2.63
C GLY A 80 19.47 -4.53 -2.81
N SER A 81 18.71 -4.79 -1.76
CA SER A 81 17.66 -5.81 -1.78
C SER A 81 16.45 -5.38 -0.96
N ILE A 82 15.26 -5.61 -1.51
CA ILE A 82 14.00 -5.54 -0.78
C ILE A 82 13.65 -6.97 -0.38
N LEU A 83 13.46 -7.19 0.91
CA LEU A 83 13.14 -8.50 1.45
C LEU A 83 11.74 -8.47 2.09
N PHE A 84 10.95 -9.48 1.81
CA PHE A 84 9.69 -9.76 2.47
C PHE A 84 9.78 -11.12 3.14
N ARG A 85 9.57 -11.17 4.46
CA ARG A 85 9.75 -12.38 5.28
C ARG A 85 11.11 -13.06 5.04
N GLY A 86 12.17 -12.24 4.94
CA GLY A 86 13.54 -12.70 4.67
C GLY A 86 13.85 -13.10 3.22
N ASN A 87 12.86 -13.19 2.35
CA ASN A 87 13.04 -13.55 0.95
C ASN A 87 13.15 -12.31 0.07
N VAL A 88 14.07 -12.31 -0.88
CA VAL A 88 14.24 -11.21 -1.83
C VAL A 88 13.01 -11.10 -2.74
N ILE A 89 12.41 -9.91 -2.78
CA ILE A 89 11.27 -9.57 -3.64
C ILE A 89 11.60 -8.51 -4.69
N SER A 90 12.82 -7.97 -4.68
CA SER A 90 13.27 -7.00 -5.69
C SER A 90 13.16 -7.60 -7.08
N GLY A 91 12.48 -6.90 -7.99
CA GLY A 91 12.30 -7.35 -9.38
C GLY A 91 11.19 -8.39 -9.60
N LEU A 92 10.46 -8.78 -8.57
CA LEU A 92 9.25 -9.57 -8.75
C LEU A 92 8.16 -8.74 -9.42
N SER A 93 7.37 -9.39 -10.25
CA SER A 93 6.19 -8.78 -10.87
C SER A 93 5.10 -8.49 -9.82
N ILE A 94 4.21 -7.55 -10.14
CA ILE A 94 3.04 -7.22 -9.30
C ILE A 94 2.23 -8.49 -8.96
N ARG A 95 2.09 -9.42 -9.92
CA ARG A 95 1.36 -10.67 -9.69
C ARG A 95 2.04 -11.54 -8.63
N GLU A 96 3.38 -11.63 -8.67
CA GLU A 96 4.15 -12.41 -7.69
C GLU A 96 4.13 -11.76 -6.30
N LEU A 97 4.17 -10.42 -6.22
CA LEU A 97 4.01 -9.68 -4.97
C LEU A 97 2.62 -9.94 -4.35
N ARG A 98 1.57 -9.89 -5.17
CA ARG A 98 0.20 -10.17 -4.71
C ARG A 98 0.00 -11.62 -4.27
N ALA A 99 0.65 -12.58 -4.94
CA ALA A 99 0.62 -13.99 -4.52
C ALA A 99 1.24 -14.19 -3.12
N ARG A 100 2.13 -13.29 -2.70
CA ARG A 100 2.73 -13.24 -1.34
C ARG A 100 1.93 -12.42 -0.35
N ARG A 101 0.67 -12.10 -0.65
CA ARG A 101 -0.20 -11.29 0.21
C ARG A 101 0.32 -9.88 0.49
N ILE A 102 1.04 -9.31 -0.49
CA ILE A 102 1.43 -7.90 -0.50
C ILE A 102 0.38 -7.13 -1.30
N ALA A 103 -0.36 -6.26 -0.64
CA ALA A 103 -1.33 -5.36 -1.25
C ALA A 103 -0.70 -3.99 -1.53
N TYR A 104 -1.19 -3.32 -2.56
CA TYR A 104 -0.68 -2.00 -2.94
C TYR A 104 -1.81 -1.10 -3.42
N ILE A 105 -1.89 0.09 -2.84
CA ILE A 105 -2.80 1.17 -3.23
C ILE A 105 -1.95 2.37 -3.69
N PRO A 106 -2.00 2.71 -4.99
CA PRO A 106 -1.15 3.76 -5.58
C PRO A 106 -1.63 5.17 -5.26
N THR A 107 -0.69 6.12 -5.34
CA THR A 107 -1.00 7.56 -5.33
C THR A 107 -1.97 7.92 -6.46
N GLU A 108 -1.68 7.49 -7.69
CA GLU A 108 -2.51 7.74 -8.88
C GLU A 108 -3.65 6.72 -8.97
N ARG A 109 -4.57 6.76 -8.00
CA ARG A 109 -5.67 5.79 -7.86
C ARG A 109 -6.54 5.63 -9.08
N LEU A 110 -6.84 6.72 -9.77
CA LEU A 110 -7.72 6.73 -10.94
C LEU A 110 -7.04 6.16 -12.19
N LEU A 111 -5.71 6.26 -12.28
CA LEU A 111 -4.95 5.77 -13.43
C LEU A 111 -4.44 4.34 -13.23
N ARG A 112 -3.96 4.04 -12.01
CA ARG A 112 -3.28 2.77 -11.70
C ARG A 112 -4.07 1.87 -10.75
N GLY A 113 -4.98 2.44 -9.98
CA GLY A 113 -5.71 1.74 -8.94
C GLY A 113 -7.08 1.24 -9.35
N ALA A 114 -7.68 1.71 -10.45
CA ALA A 114 -9.05 1.39 -10.81
C ALA A 114 -9.31 1.42 -12.31
N SER A 115 -10.32 0.65 -12.75
CA SER A 115 -10.87 0.74 -14.10
C SER A 115 -12.12 1.62 -14.07
N LEU A 116 -11.99 2.89 -14.48
CA LEU A 116 -13.07 3.86 -14.39
C LEU A 116 -14.26 3.52 -15.30
N ASP A 117 -14.00 2.87 -16.43
CA ASP A 117 -15.02 2.45 -17.38
C ASP A 117 -15.77 1.19 -16.97
N SER A 118 -15.21 0.42 -16.06
CA SER A 118 -15.81 -0.79 -15.51
C SER A 118 -16.80 -0.46 -14.39
N SER A 119 -17.68 -1.41 -14.11
CA SER A 119 -18.62 -1.32 -12.99
C SER A 119 -17.92 -1.42 -11.62
N VAL A 120 -18.63 -1.01 -10.57
CA VAL A 120 -18.20 -1.19 -9.18
C VAL A 120 -17.91 -2.66 -8.89
N ALA A 121 -18.81 -3.56 -9.31
CA ALA A 121 -18.65 -5.00 -9.12
C ALA A 121 -17.37 -5.53 -9.80
N GLU A 122 -17.14 -5.17 -11.05
CA GLU A 122 -15.93 -5.60 -11.78
C GLU A 122 -14.65 -5.10 -11.10
N ASN A 123 -14.63 -3.86 -10.59
CA ASN A 123 -13.50 -3.34 -9.83
C ASN A 123 -13.30 -4.11 -8.51
N MET A 124 -14.37 -4.47 -7.81
CA MET A 124 -14.29 -5.20 -6.53
C MET A 124 -13.75 -6.62 -6.69
N ILE A 125 -14.10 -7.31 -7.77
CA ILE A 125 -13.67 -8.71 -8.00
C ILE A 125 -12.33 -8.81 -8.74
N LEU A 126 -11.75 -7.68 -9.18
CA LEU A 126 -10.58 -7.67 -10.09
C LEU A 126 -9.43 -8.57 -9.62
N LEU A 127 -9.16 -8.63 -8.33
CA LEU A 127 -8.08 -9.46 -7.77
C LEU A 127 -8.49 -10.91 -7.53
N ASN A 128 -9.79 -11.16 -7.41
CA ASN A 128 -10.37 -12.46 -7.11
C ASN A 128 -11.22 -13.02 -8.26
N TYR A 129 -11.13 -12.44 -9.47
CA TYR A 129 -12.00 -12.80 -10.59
C TYR A 129 -11.99 -14.30 -10.93
N ARG A 130 -10.86 -14.99 -10.63
CA ARG A 130 -10.73 -16.44 -10.86
C ARG A 130 -11.65 -17.27 -9.97
N ASP A 131 -11.92 -16.81 -8.77
CA ASP A 131 -12.79 -17.49 -7.80
C ASP A 131 -14.25 -17.48 -8.29
N PHE A 132 -14.59 -16.50 -9.12
CA PHE A 132 -15.92 -16.33 -9.73
C PHE A 132 -16.02 -16.91 -11.15
N HIS A 133 -15.01 -17.65 -11.60
CA HIS A 133 -15.00 -18.24 -12.94
C HIS A 133 -15.38 -19.72 -12.89
N GLY A 134 -16.34 -20.14 -13.72
CA GLY A 134 -16.73 -21.54 -13.84
C GLY A 134 -17.24 -21.84 -15.26
N TRP A 135 -16.79 -22.96 -15.86
CA TRP A 135 -17.23 -23.43 -17.19
C TRP A 135 -17.22 -22.34 -18.28
N GLY A 136 -16.19 -21.46 -18.27
CA GLY A 136 -16.06 -20.38 -19.27
C GLY A 136 -16.97 -19.17 -19.04
N ARG A 137 -17.66 -19.08 -17.92
CA ARG A 137 -18.56 -17.97 -17.57
C ARG A 137 -18.33 -17.47 -16.14
N LEU A 138 -18.63 -16.20 -15.91
CA LEU A 138 -18.63 -15.62 -14.57
C LEU A 138 -19.92 -16.01 -13.84
N LYS A 139 -19.80 -16.41 -12.60
CA LYS A 139 -20.88 -16.77 -11.68
C LYS A 139 -21.53 -15.51 -11.11
N LYS A 140 -22.50 -14.97 -11.82
CA LYS A 140 -23.12 -13.66 -11.52
C LYS A 140 -23.71 -13.57 -10.11
N GLU A 141 -24.40 -14.60 -9.64
CA GLU A 141 -25.02 -14.62 -8.31
C GLU A 141 -23.97 -14.55 -7.20
N GLU A 142 -22.85 -15.30 -7.33
CA GLU A 142 -21.76 -15.25 -6.37
C GLU A 142 -21.09 -13.86 -6.37
N ILE A 143 -20.92 -13.22 -7.53
CA ILE A 143 -20.41 -11.86 -7.65
C ILE A 143 -21.35 -10.85 -6.99
N GLU A 144 -22.66 -10.94 -7.24
CA GLU A 144 -23.65 -10.04 -6.64
C GLU A 144 -23.66 -10.18 -5.11
N HIS A 145 -23.57 -11.39 -4.58
CA HIS A 145 -23.48 -11.63 -3.15
C HIS A 145 -22.18 -11.07 -2.56
N PHE A 146 -21.02 -11.38 -3.16
CA PHE A 146 -19.71 -10.90 -2.71
C PHE A 146 -19.63 -9.37 -2.72
N THR A 147 -20.02 -8.74 -3.82
CA THR A 147 -20.00 -7.27 -3.95
C THR A 147 -21.03 -6.59 -3.05
N GLY A 148 -22.17 -7.23 -2.81
CA GLY A 148 -23.16 -6.78 -1.84
C GLY A 148 -22.59 -6.74 -0.41
N ASN A 149 -21.90 -7.79 0.00
CA ASN A 149 -21.23 -7.85 1.30
C ASN A 149 -20.13 -6.79 1.44
N LEU A 150 -19.28 -6.63 0.44
CA LEU A 150 -18.23 -5.59 0.45
C LEU A 150 -18.84 -4.19 0.53
N LYS A 151 -19.91 -3.94 -0.24
CA LYS A 151 -20.62 -2.66 -0.21
C LYS A 151 -21.11 -2.32 1.20
N GLN A 152 -21.66 -3.27 1.94
CA GLN A 152 -22.12 -3.08 3.31
C GLN A 152 -20.92 -2.85 4.26
N LEU A 153 -19.93 -3.73 4.22
CA LEU A 153 -18.74 -3.69 5.10
C LEU A 153 -17.95 -2.39 4.97
N PHE A 154 -17.85 -1.85 3.75
CA PHE A 154 -17.11 -0.62 3.46
C PHE A 154 -17.98 0.62 3.31
N ASN A 155 -19.30 0.50 3.57
CA ASN A 155 -20.25 1.61 3.44
C ASN A 155 -20.11 2.35 2.10
N ILE A 156 -20.13 1.58 0.99
CA ILE A 156 -20.01 2.11 -0.36
C ILE A 156 -21.39 2.51 -0.86
N LYS A 157 -21.54 3.80 -1.16
CA LYS A 157 -22.82 4.38 -1.64
C LYS A 157 -22.88 4.32 -3.16
N ALA A 158 -23.02 3.12 -3.70
CA ALA A 158 -23.14 2.88 -5.14
C ALA A 158 -23.87 1.56 -5.41
N SER A 159 -24.47 1.42 -6.59
CA SER A 159 -24.91 0.11 -7.07
C SER A 159 -23.72 -0.70 -7.61
N PRO A 160 -23.68 -2.03 -7.46
CA PRO A 160 -22.66 -2.86 -8.10
C PRO A 160 -22.57 -2.67 -9.63
N LYS A 161 -23.66 -2.25 -10.25
CA LYS A 161 -23.77 -2.02 -11.72
C LYS A 161 -23.35 -0.61 -12.15
N ASP A 162 -23.19 0.33 -11.22
CA ASP A 162 -22.78 1.70 -11.54
C ASP A 162 -21.37 1.70 -12.12
N ARG A 163 -21.11 2.55 -13.11
CA ARG A 163 -19.74 2.79 -13.60
C ARG A 163 -18.94 3.51 -12.52
N LEU A 164 -17.69 3.09 -12.33
CA LEU A 164 -16.83 3.65 -11.29
C LEU A 164 -16.58 5.14 -11.50
N ALA A 165 -16.44 5.59 -12.75
CA ALA A 165 -16.26 7.01 -13.10
C ALA A 165 -17.39 7.93 -12.61
N GLY A 166 -18.58 7.41 -12.35
CA GLY A 166 -19.73 8.18 -11.86
C GLY A 166 -19.75 8.41 -10.36
N LEU A 167 -18.78 7.84 -9.62
CA LEU A 167 -18.75 7.92 -8.17
C LEU A 167 -17.94 9.13 -7.68
N SER A 168 -18.23 9.56 -6.46
CA SER A 168 -17.36 10.50 -5.73
C SER A 168 -15.99 9.85 -5.42
N GLY A 169 -14.93 10.67 -5.33
CA GLY A 169 -13.58 10.21 -5.01
C GLY A 169 -13.51 9.32 -3.76
N GLY A 170 -14.27 9.66 -2.71
CA GLY A 170 -14.35 8.86 -1.49
C GLY A 170 -15.00 7.47 -1.71
N ASN A 171 -16.01 7.34 -2.58
CA ASN A 171 -16.57 6.03 -2.90
C ASN A 171 -15.62 5.21 -3.79
N ILE A 172 -14.93 5.84 -4.75
CA ILE A 172 -13.89 5.16 -5.53
C ILE A 172 -12.78 4.64 -4.61
N GLN A 173 -12.33 5.43 -3.65
CA GLN A 173 -11.34 5.02 -2.65
C GLN A 173 -11.80 3.81 -1.85
N LYS A 174 -13.05 3.81 -1.38
CA LYS A 174 -13.62 2.67 -0.64
C LYS A 174 -13.68 1.40 -1.48
N VAL A 175 -13.98 1.49 -2.77
CA VAL A 175 -13.94 0.35 -3.70
C VAL A 175 -12.52 -0.20 -3.82
N ILE A 176 -11.52 0.67 -4.01
CA ILE A 176 -10.13 0.25 -4.12
C ILE A 176 -9.64 -0.39 -2.81
N ILE A 177 -9.88 0.27 -1.67
CA ILE A 177 -9.49 -0.26 -0.35
C ILE A 177 -10.17 -1.62 -0.12
N SER A 178 -11.48 -1.73 -0.35
CA SER A 178 -12.22 -2.98 -0.11
C SER A 178 -11.61 -4.16 -0.86
N ARG A 179 -11.25 -3.96 -2.12
CA ARG A 179 -10.62 -4.97 -2.96
C ARG A 179 -9.23 -5.37 -2.47
N GLU A 180 -8.44 -4.39 -2.04
CA GLU A 180 -7.05 -4.64 -1.63
C GLU A 180 -6.95 -5.34 -0.27
N ILE A 181 -7.85 -5.03 0.68
CA ILE A 181 -7.73 -5.55 2.04
C ILE A 181 -8.63 -6.74 2.36
N ILE A 182 -9.60 -7.08 1.50
CA ILE A 182 -10.53 -8.20 1.78
C ILE A 182 -9.80 -9.54 1.94
N ASN A 183 -8.68 -9.71 1.29
CA ASN A 183 -7.87 -10.92 1.39
C ASN A 183 -6.88 -10.90 2.56
N SER A 184 -7.05 -9.99 3.52
CA SER A 184 -6.22 -9.85 4.72
C SER A 184 -4.72 -9.85 4.38
N PRO A 185 -4.20 -8.82 3.70
CA PRO A 185 -2.79 -8.78 3.29
C PRO A 185 -1.88 -8.83 4.51
N GLU A 186 -0.72 -9.45 4.38
CA GLU A 186 0.32 -9.41 5.42
C GLU A 186 1.08 -8.08 5.41
N LEU A 187 1.18 -7.46 4.23
CA LEU A 187 1.76 -6.13 4.03
C LEU A 187 0.83 -5.32 3.11
N LEU A 188 0.44 -4.14 3.58
CA LEU A 188 -0.19 -3.13 2.76
C LEU A 188 0.78 -1.99 2.50
N ILE A 189 1.07 -1.68 1.24
CA ILE A 189 1.76 -0.47 0.81
C ILE A 189 0.68 0.52 0.36
N PHE A 190 0.58 1.66 1.02
CA PHE A 190 -0.47 2.63 0.80
C PHE A 190 0.10 4.02 0.55
N SER A 191 0.02 4.47 -0.68
CA SER A 191 0.56 5.78 -1.07
C SER A 191 -0.52 6.86 -1.03
N GLU A 192 -0.22 7.99 -0.40
CA GLU A 192 -1.08 9.17 -0.20
C GLU A 192 -2.51 8.76 0.22
N PRO A 193 -2.70 8.08 1.38
CA PRO A 193 -3.97 7.45 1.78
C PRO A 193 -5.16 8.40 1.79
N SER A 194 -4.99 9.62 2.29
CA SER A 194 -6.08 10.60 2.44
C SER A 194 -6.12 11.68 1.36
N TRP A 195 -5.23 11.63 0.37
CA TRP A 195 -5.18 12.64 -0.70
C TRP A 195 -6.53 12.79 -1.41
N GLY A 196 -7.04 14.03 -1.43
CA GLY A 196 -8.31 14.37 -2.11
C GLY A 196 -9.56 13.80 -1.44
N LEU A 197 -9.48 13.39 -0.18
CA LEU A 197 -10.63 12.95 0.62
C LEU A 197 -11.12 14.07 1.53
N ASP A 198 -12.41 14.05 1.81
CA ASP A 198 -13.01 14.82 2.89
C ASP A 198 -12.66 14.19 4.27
N LEU A 199 -13.00 14.88 5.34
CA LEU A 199 -12.74 14.43 6.71
C LEU A 199 -13.33 13.03 7.00
N ALA A 200 -14.52 12.74 6.49
CA ALA A 200 -15.16 11.43 6.69
C ALA A 200 -14.40 10.32 5.95
N GLY A 201 -13.90 10.61 4.74
CA GLY A 201 -13.06 9.70 3.97
C GLY A 201 -11.71 9.44 4.65
N ARG A 202 -11.06 10.50 5.17
CA ARG A 202 -9.82 10.38 5.95
C ARG A 202 -10.00 9.49 7.18
N ASN A 203 -11.02 9.76 7.99
CA ASN A 203 -11.30 8.96 9.19
C ASN A 203 -11.59 7.49 8.84
N PHE A 204 -12.29 7.23 7.75
CA PHE A 204 -12.51 5.87 7.26
C PHE A 204 -11.18 5.16 6.93
N VAL A 205 -10.26 5.84 6.24
CA VAL A 205 -8.94 5.28 5.89
C VAL A 205 -8.13 4.97 7.14
N LEU A 206 -8.05 5.91 8.08
CA LEU A 206 -7.34 5.72 9.35
C LEU A 206 -7.90 4.53 10.14
N GLN A 207 -9.23 4.41 10.21
CA GLN A 207 -9.88 3.26 10.84
C GLN A 207 -9.47 1.93 10.18
N LYS A 208 -9.41 1.87 8.83
CA LYS A 208 -9.03 0.65 8.12
C LYS A 208 -7.55 0.29 8.30
N ILE A 209 -6.68 1.28 8.41
CA ILE A 209 -5.26 1.08 8.76
C ILE A 209 -5.14 0.46 10.16
N GLU A 210 -5.85 1.02 11.15
CA GLU A 210 -5.83 0.50 12.53
C GLU A 210 -6.44 -0.91 12.63
N GLU A 211 -7.52 -1.20 11.90
CA GLU A 211 -8.09 -2.55 11.80
C GLU A 211 -7.07 -3.56 11.25
N LEU A 212 -6.34 -3.22 10.17
CA LEU A 212 -5.29 -4.08 9.62
C LEU A 212 -4.16 -4.33 10.61
N LYS A 213 -3.66 -3.25 11.24
CA LYS A 213 -2.63 -3.31 12.28
C LYS A 213 -3.04 -4.25 13.43
N SER A 214 -4.26 -4.08 13.95
CA SER A 214 -4.78 -4.89 15.07
C SER A 214 -4.90 -6.39 14.73
N HIS A 215 -5.03 -6.72 13.45
CA HIS A 215 -5.02 -8.09 12.94
C HIS A 215 -3.61 -8.60 12.57
N GLY A 216 -2.56 -7.83 12.88
CA GLY A 216 -1.16 -8.22 12.68
C GLY A 216 -0.61 -7.90 11.29
N SER A 217 -1.37 -7.27 10.40
CA SER A 217 -0.84 -6.78 9.13
C SER A 217 0.17 -5.65 9.36
N ALA A 218 1.24 -5.64 8.58
CA ALA A 218 2.13 -4.48 8.52
C ALA A 218 1.60 -3.48 7.48
N VAL A 219 1.67 -2.19 7.80
CA VAL A 219 1.24 -1.13 6.89
C VAL A 219 2.38 -0.16 6.64
N LEU A 220 2.74 0.01 5.38
CA LEU A 220 3.71 1.00 4.93
C LEU A 220 2.97 2.14 4.23
N ILE A 221 2.96 3.30 4.83
CA ILE A 221 2.38 4.51 4.27
C ILE A 221 3.48 5.31 3.58
N ILE A 222 3.21 5.79 2.37
CA ILE A 222 4.09 6.73 1.67
C ILE A 222 3.30 8.02 1.47
N THR A 223 3.69 9.08 2.15
CA THR A 223 2.93 10.34 2.12
C THR A 223 3.83 11.56 2.22
N SER A 224 3.45 12.62 1.51
CA SER A 224 4.06 13.95 1.65
C SER A 224 3.43 14.78 2.78
N ASP A 225 2.31 14.33 3.35
CA ASP A 225 1.60 15.00 4.44
C ASP A 225 2.14 14.56 5.80
N ILE A 226 2.79 15.49 6.51
CA ILE A 226 3.35 15.26 7.86
C ILE A 226 2.23 14.96 8.88
N GLU A 227 1.06 15.57 8.74
CA GLU A 227 -0.05 15.35 9.68
C GLU A 227 -0.60 13.93 9.51
N GLU A 228 -0.75 13.48 8.26
CA GLU A 228 -1.13 12.11 7.98
C GLU A 228 -0.12 11.11 8.55
N ALA A 229 1.19 11.36 8.37
CA ALA A 229 2.24 10.50 8.93
C ALA A 229 2.18 10.44 10.46
N LEU A 230 1.99 11.59 11.14
CA LEU A 230 1.90 11.67 12.61
C LEU A 230 0.64 10.99 13.17
N GLU A 231 -0.48 11.07 12.47
CA GLU A 231 -1.75 10.49 12.93
C GLU A 231 -1.88 8.99 12.71
N SER A 232 -1.20 8.47 11.69
CA SER A 232 -1.43 7.09 11.23
C SER A 232 -0.32 6.11 11.59
N ALA A 233 0.91 6.58 11.86
CA ALA A 233 2.07 5.71 11.99
C ALA A 233 2.59 5.59 13.42
N ASP A 234 3.26 4.47 13.71
CA ASP A 234 4.03 4.27 14.93
C ASP A 234 5.42 4.89 14.81
N ARG A 235 6.03 4.75 13.62
CA ARG A 235 7.34 5.35 13.28
C ARG A 235 7.27 6.04 11.93
N ILE A 236 8.09 7.07 11.80
CA ILE A 236 8.22 7.84 10.56
C ILE A 236 9.67 7.75 10.06
N VAL A 237 9.81 7.33 8.82
CA VAL A 237 11.06 7.39 8.04
C VAL A 237 11.05 8.68 7.24
N VAL A 238 11.97 9.59 7.50
CA VAL A 238 12.03 10.88 6.81
C VAL A 238 13.06 10.85 5.70
N MET A 239 12.60 11.13 4.48
CA MET A 239 13.43 11.14 3.27
C MET A 239 13.93 12.54 2.95
N TYR A 240 15.22 12.65 2.60
CA TYR A 240 15.82 13.87 2.08
C TYR A 240 16.83 13.54 0.97
N ARG A 241 16.66 14.13 -0.21
CA ARG A 241 17.54 13.96 -1.38
C ARG A 241 17.92 12.50 -1.69
N GLY A 242 16.95 11.61 -1.59
CA GLY A 242 17.10 10.19 -1.89
C GLY A 242 17.74 9.35 -0.80
N THR A 243 17.94 9.90 0.40
CA THR A 243 18.46 9.19 1.57
C THR A 243 17.44 9.20 2.71
N VAL A 244 17.57 8.25 3.64
CA VAL A 244 16.88 8.32 4.94
C VAL A 244 17.66 9.30 5.82
N ASN A 245 17.01 10.44 6.17
CA ASN A 245 17.59 11.47 7.02
C ASN A 245 17.25 11.31 8.50
N GLY A 246 16.30 10.44 8.83
CA GLY A 246 15.95 10.12 10.20
C GLY A 246 14.85 9.09 10.27
N ILE A 247 14.82 8.32 11.35
CA ILE A 247 13.73 7.40 11.71
C ILE A 247 13.32 7.77 13.13
N VAL A 248 12.07 8.18 13.31
CA VAL A 248 11.57 8.73 14.57
C VAL A 248 10.27 8.03 14.99
N ASN A 249 10.04 7.94 16.31
CA ASN A 249 8.76 7.49 16.86
C ASN A 249 7.78 8.66 16.89
N THR A 250 6.55 8.44 16.47
CA THR A 250 5.53 9.51 16.41
C THR A 250 5.23 10.14 17.76
N HIS A 251 5.32 9.36 18.85
CA HIS A 251 5.11 9.85 20.21
C HIS A 251 6.24 10.73 20.75
N GLN A 252 7.39 10.80 20.07
CA GLN A 252 8.60 11.50 20.53
C GLN A 252 8.98 12.68 19.63
N VAL A 253 8.22 12.93 18.57
CA VAL A 253 8.55 13.93 17.57
C VAL A 253 7.35 14.85 17.32
N ASN A 254 7.62 16.10 16.92
CA ASN A 254 6.60 17.05 16.51
C ASN A 254 6.72 17.41 15.01
N LYS A 255 5.70 18.05 14.48
CA LYS A 255 5.62 18.46 13.08
C LYS A 255 6.83 19.31 12.63
N SER A 256 7.32 20.21 13.50
CA SER A 256 8.45 21.08 13.18
C SER A 256 9.76 20.30 13.02
N GLU A 257 9.98 19.29 13.85
CA GLU A 257 11.18 18.42 13.76
C GLU A 257 11.17 17.59 12.50
N ILE A 258 10.02 16.98 12.15
CA ILE A 258 9.88 16.25 10.87
C ILE A 258 10.14 17.20 9.70
N GLY A 259 9.56 18.43 9.73
CA GLY A 259 9.81 19.43 8.70
C GLY A 259 11.28 19.79 8.56
N ARG A 260 12.03 19.91 9.65
CA ARG A 260 13.48 20.14 9.62
C ARG A 260 14.23 18.97 8.99
N LEU A 261 13.91 17.74 9.38
CA LEU A 261 14.49 16.53 8.77
C LEU A 261 14.20 16.45 7.27
N MET A 262 12.99 16.81 6.83
CA MET A 262 12.63 16.86 5.39
C MET A 262 13.43 17.89 4.59
N LEU A 263 13.99 18.90 5.27
CA LEU A 263 14.85 19.94 4.69
C LEU A 263 16.35 19.64 4.83
N GLY A 264 16.71 18.50 5.39
CA GLY A 264 18.09 18.07 5.56
C GLY A 264 18.80 18.70 6.76
N VAL A 265 18.05 19.30 7.68
CA VAL A 265 18.61 19.83 8.92
C VAL A 265 18.65 18.70 9.94
N GLU A 266 19.85 18.29 10.34
CA GLU A 266 20.04 17.25 11.37
C GLU A 266 19.40 17.70 12.69
N SER A 267 18.79 16.76 13.42
CA SER A 267 18.35 17.03 14.78
C SER A 267 19.60 17.14 15.64
N TYR A 268 19.83 18.30 16.24
CA TYR A 268 20.77 18.41 17.35
C TYR A 268 20.19 17.61 18.52
N ALA A 269 20.84 16.49 18.84
CA ALA A 269 20.58 15.69 20.03
C ALA A 269 20.91 16.50 21.29
#